data_2afb51f3db70489be45ffcb97844878c
#
_entry.id   2afb51f3db70489be45ffcb97844878c
#
_cell.length_a   1.000
_cell.length_b   1.000
_cell.length_c   1.000
_cell.angle_alpha   90.00
_cell.angle_beta   90.00
_cell.angle_gamma   90.00
#
_symmetry.space_group_name_H-M   'P 1'
#
loop_
_entity.id
_entity.type
_entity.pdbx_description
1 polymer ?
#
loop_
_entity_poly.entity_id
_entity_poly.type
_entity_poly.pdbx_seq_one_letter_code
_entity_poly.pdbx_strand_id
1 'polypeptide(L)'
;MKSFILLLLLANLMGKDLDEKELIFVYNAKSGLFNELLDFAHKIISPETYECNLCAITYGTFKMEKKWSRYVQSLPLKSIFTYKDEISKNNLPNVNLPSILLREHNDLIELLTAREINDLNNFDQLIRVLDKRFEEYGMKIAK
;
A
#
# COMPACT_ATOMS: atom_id res chain seq x y z
N MET A 1 -7.34 -40.50 6.84
CA MET A 1 -6.08 -39.88 7.37
C MET A 1 -5.22 -39.26 6.29
N LYS A 2 -4.93 -39.92 5.17
CA LYS A 2 -4.08 -39.34 4.09
C LYS A 2 -4.66 -38.07 3.45
N SER A 3 -5.97 -37.95 3.32
CA SER A 3 -6.65 -36.78 2.72
C SER A 3 -6.61 -35.55 3.63
N PHE A 4 -6.63 -35.74 4.94
CA PHE A 4 -6.59 -34.65 5.92
C PHE A 4 -5.18 -34.04 6.03
N ILE A 5 -4.15 -34.86 5.93
CA ILE A 5 -2.73 -34.43 5.92
C ILE A 5 -2.43 -33.64 4.65
N LEU A 6 -2.96 -34.07 3.50
CA LEU A 6 -2.78 -33.35 2.24
C LEU A 6 -3.44 -31.96 2.27
N LEU A 7 -4.63 -31.84 2.89
CA LEU A 7 -5.33 -30.57 3.04
C LEU A 7 -4.57 -29.59 3.94
N LEU A 8 -3.98 -30.09 5.04
CA LEU A 8 -3.14 -29.29 5.93
C LEU A 8 -1.84 -28.85 5.27
N LEU A 9 -1.23 -29.69 4.43
CA LEU A 9 -0.03 -29.34 3.66
C LEU A 9 -0.33 -28.25 2.61
N LEU A 10 -1.47 -28.33 1.93
CA LEU A 10 -1.90 -27.33 0.95
C LEU A 10 -2.20 -25.98 1.63
N ALA A 11 -2.83 -25.98 2.80
CA ALA A 11 -3.10 -24.76 3.57
C ALA A 11 -1.81 -24.07 4.03
N ASN A 12 -0.79 -24.85 4.44
CA ASN A 12 0.52 -24.31 4.81
C ASN A 12 1.30 -23.75 3.62
N LEU A 13 1.18 -24.35 2.44
CA LEU A 13 1.79 -23.85 1.21
C LEU A 13 1.16 -22.52 0.76
N MET A 14 -0.17 -22.40 0.84
CA MET A 14 -0.85 -21.15 0.49
C MET A 14 -0.56 -20.02 1.47
N GLY A 15 -0.40 -20.30 2.77
CA GLY A 15 -0.02 -19.31 3.77
C GLY A 15 1.41 -18.79 3.58
N LYS A 16 2.33 -19.68 3.19
CA LYS A 16 3.73 -19.35 3.00
C LYS A 16 3.98 -18.47 1.76
N ASP A 17 3.15 -18.63 0.73
CA ASP A 17 3.25 -17.84 -0.51
C ASP A 17 2.84 -16.36 -0.31
N LEU A 18 1.97 -16.07 0.64
CA LEU A 18 1.56 -14.72 0.98
C LEU A 18 2.57 -14.01 1.91
N ASP A 19 3.26 -14.75 2.78
CA ASP A 19 4.28 -14.21 3.69
C ASP A 19 5.51 -13.66 2.94
N GLU A 20 5.73 -14.07 1.70
CA GLU A 20 6.85 -13.60 0.86
C GLU A 20 6.48 -12.39 -0.02
N LYS A 21 5.21 -11.96 0.01
CA LYS A 21 4.73 -10.82 -0.77
C LYS A 21 4.72 -9.54 0.07
N GLU A 22 5.17 -8.46 -0.52
CA GLU A 22 5.17 -7.13 0.10
C GLU A 22 4.32 -6.16 -0.72
N LEU A 23 3.43 -5.46 -0.06
CA LEU A 23 2.65 -4.37 -0.65
C LEU A 23 3.32 -3.04 -0.32
N ILE A 24 3.74 -2.31 -1.34
CA ILE A 24 4.54 -1.09 -1.18
C ILE A 24 3.72 0.11 -1.63
N PHE A 25 3.42 1.00 -0.70
CA PHE A 25 2.76 2.27 -0.95
C PHE A 25 3.83 3.36 -1.13
N VAL A 26 3.92 3.90 -2.35
CA VAL A 26 4.90 4.94 -2.69
C VAL A 26 4.22 6.29 -2.76
N TYR A 27 4.46 7.12 -1.77
CA TYR A 27 3.86 8.44 -1.64
C TYR A 27 4.65 9.50 -2.42
N ASN A 28 3.95 10.39 -3.11
CA ASN A 28 4.56 11.57 -3.75
C ASN A 28 4.77 12.69 -2.73
N ALA A 29 5.44 12.38 -1.63
CA ALA A 29 5.78 13.28 -0.56
C ALA A 29 7.15 12.92 0.01
N LYS A 30 7.82 13.86 0.64
CA LYS A 30 9.08 13.59 1.36
C LYS A 30 8.81 12.94 2.71
N SER A 31 9.68 12.02 3.11
CA SER A 31 9.56 11.26 4.38
C SER A 31 9.49 12.17 5.62
N GLY A 32 10.21 13.29 5.62
CA GLY A 32 10.19 14.27 6.72
C GLY A 32 8.87 15.00 6.90
N LEU A 33 8.06 15.12 5.84
CA LEU A 33 6.80 15.87 5.87
C LEU A 33 5.81 15.32 6.92
N PHE A 34 5.72 14.01 7.03
CA PHE A 34 4.82 13.36 8.00
C PHE A 34 5.34 13.42 9.43
N ASN A 35 6.65 13.52 9.63
CA ASN A 35 7.24 13.73 10.94
C ASN A 35 7.12 15.18 11.41
N GLU A 36 7.27 16.14 10.52
CA GLU A 36 7.11 17.56 10.82
C GLU A 36 5.66 17.97 11.08
N LEU A 37 4.68 17.30 10.45
CA LEU A 37 3.25 17.53 10.70
C LEU A 37 2.81 17.10 12.10
N LEU A 38 3.56 16.23 12.77
CA LEU A 38 3.30 15.85 14.16
C LEU A 38 3.72 16.95 15.14
N ASP A 39 4.70 17.80 14.78
CA ASP A 39 5.23 18.87 15.63
C ASP A 39 4.57 20.23 15.37
N PHE A 40 3.89 20.41 14.27
CA PHE A 40 3.28 21.68 13.87
C PHE A 40 1.76 21.59 13.73
N ALA A 41 1.06 21.84 14.82
CA ALA A 41 -0.40 22.05 14.84
C ALA A 41 -0.84 23.30 14.03
N HIS A 42 0.08 23.96 13.33
CA HIS A 42 -0.19 25.14 12.56
C HIS A 42 0.64 25.16 11.28
N LYS A 43 -0.07 25.20 10.21
CA LYS A 43 0.36 25.64 8.89
C LYS A 43 0.61 24.58 7.83
N ILE A 44 -0.24 24.73 6.89
CA ILE A 44 0.03 24.65 5.48
C ILE A 44 0.03 23.20 5.00
N ILE A 45 -1.09 22.88 4.45
CA ILE A 45 -1.10 21.98 3.31
C ILE A 45 0.02 22.48 2.40
N SER A 46 1.18 21.80 2.50
CA SER A 46 2.31 22.10 1.64
C SER A 46 1.85 21.89 0.19
N PRO A 47 2.21 22.74 -0.76
CA PRO A 47 1.97 22.49 -2.18
C PRO A 47 2.43 21.10 -2.61
N GLU A 48 3.43 20.55 -1.95
CA GLU A 48 3.96 19.20 -2.18
C GLU A 48 2.96 18.08 -1.81
N THR A 49 2.01 18.32 -0.90
CA THR A 49 0.95 17.36 -0.55
C THR A 49 -0.25 17.42 -1.48
N TYR A 50 -0.45 18.53 -2.19
CA TYR A 50 -1.51 18.66 -3.20
C TYR A 50 -1.29 17.75 -4.41
N GLU A 51 -0.06 17.39 -4.71
CA GLU A 51 0.28 16.50 -5.82
C GLU A 51 0.22 15.02 -5.45
N CYS A 52 -0.15 14.69 -4.19
CA CYS A 52 -0.20 13.32 -3.71
C CYS A 52 -1.63 12.94 -3.31
N ASN A 53 -2.42 12.48 -4.27
CA ASN A 53 -3.78 12.04 -4.00
C ASN A 53 -3.83 10.83 -3.03
N LEU A 54 -2.85 9.95 -3.07
CA LEU A 54 -2.73 8.86 -2.10
C LEU A 54 -2.59 9.41 -0.67
N CYS A 55 -1.80 10.47 -0.49
CA CYS A 55 -1.68 11.16 0.80
C CYS A 55 -3.02 11.73 1.25
N ALA A 56 -3.73 12.42 0.37
CA ALA A 56 -5.02 13.05 0.67
C ALA A 56 -6.09 12.03 1.08
N ILE A 57 -6.08 10.84 0.48
CA ILE A 57 -7.06 9.78 0.76
C ILE A 57 -6.72 9.02 2.05
N THR A 58 -5.43 8.79 2.33
CA THR A 58 -4.99 7.87 3.41
C THR A 58 -4.56 8.59 4.69
N TYR A 59 -4.29 9.88 4.62
CA TYR A 59 -3.93 10.71 5.77
C TYR A 59 -4.94 11.82 5.97
N GLY A 60 -5.35 12.03 7.22
CA GLY A 60 -6.04 13.23 7.65
C GLY A 60 -5.06 14.39 7.87
N THR A 61 -5.51 15.44 8.53
CA THR A 61 -4.73 16.69 8.74
C THR A 61 -3.41 16.46 9.49
N PHE A 62 -3.34 15.43 10.36
CA PHE A 62 -2.19 15.23 11.25
C PHE A 62 -1.72 13.78 11.34
N LYS A 63 -2.47 12.82 10.85
CA LYS A 63 -2.17 11.38 11.00
C LYS A 63 -2.87 10.53 9.97
N MET A 64 -2.36 9.33 9.81
CA MET A 64 -3.02 8.28 9.02
C MET A 64 -4.46 8.07 9.47
N GLU A 65 -5.38 8.02 8.54
CA GLU A 65 -6.79 7.74 8.81
C GLU A 65 -6.97 6.37 9.46
N LYS A 66 -7.78 6.31 10.51
CA LYS A 66 -8.01 5.06 11.26
C LYS A 66 -8.56 3.93 10.40
N LYS A 67 -9.42 4.26 9.42
CA LYS A 67 -9.97 3.29 8.48
C LYS A 67 -8.88 2.68 7.61
N TRP A 68 -7.96 3.53 7.12
CA TRP A 68 -6.82 3.11 6.33
C TRP A 68 -5.87 2.21 7.14
N SER A 69 -5.50 2.64 8.33
CA SER A 69 -4.65 1.85 9.23
C SER A 69 -5.23 0.47 9.51
N ARG A 70 -6.54 0.38 9.80
CA ARG A 70 -7.22 -0.91 10.03
C ARG A 70 -7.23 -1.79 8.78
N TYR A 71 -7.48 -1.21 7.62
CA TYR A 71 -7.47 -1.96 6.37
C TYR A 71 -6.07 -2.55 6.10
N VAL A 72 -5.03 -1.74 6.19
CA VAL A 72 -3.65 -2.20 5.98
C VAL A 72 -3.26 -3.30 6.97
N GLN A 73 -3.63 -3.16 8.25
CA GLN A 73 -3.38 -4.18 9.28
C GLN A 73 -4.16 -5.49 9.03
N SER A 74 -5.26 -5.44 8.32
CA SER A 74 -6.06 -6.63 7.98
C SER A 74 -5.53 -7.40 6.77
N LEU A 75 -4.60 -6.80 6.00
CA LEU A 75 -4.03 -7.46 4.83
C LEU A 75 -3.11 -8.61 5.25
N PRO A 76 -3.17 -9.77 4.57
CA PRO A 76 -2.29 -10.90 4.83
C PRO A 76 -0.89 -10.72 4.19
N LEU A 77 -0.52 -9.49 3.86
CA LEU A 77 0.72 -9.11 3.21
C LEU A 77 1.48 -8.13 4.10
N LYS A 78 2.79 -8.19 4.06
CA LYS A 78 3.63 -7.16 4.66
C LYS A 78 3.43 -5.84 3.91
N SER A 79 2.98 -4.81 4.61
CA SER A 79 2.79 -3.47 4.05
C SER A 79 3.98 -2.58 4.35
N ILE A 80 4.52 -1.96 3.31
CA ILE A 80 5.66 -1.04 3.37
C ILE A 80 5.18 0.33 2.89
N PHE A 81 5.53 1.36 3.66
CA PHE A 81 5.29 2.75 3.28
C PHE A 81 6.63 3.39 2.92
N THR A 82 6.72 3.98 1.75
CA THR A 82 7.90 4.67 1.28
C THR A 82 7.54 5.99 0.61
N TYR A 83 8.52 6.86 0.47
CA TYR A 83 8.34 8.24 0.04
C TYR A 83 9.25 8.54 -1.15
N LYS A 84 8.97 9.64 -1.88
CA LYS A 84 9.70 10.00 -3.10
C LYS A 84 11.21 10.12 -2.92
N ASP A 85 11.67 10.53 -1.74
CA ASP A 85 13.08 10.66 -1.38
C ASP A 85 13.72 9.34 -0.92
N GLU A 86 12.95 8.26 -0.80
CA GLU A 86 13.42 6.95 -0.35
C GLU A 86 13.40 5.86 -1.44
N ILE A 87 12.97 6.19 -2.66
CA ILE A 87 12.82 5.24 -3.77
C ILE A 87 14.12 4.49 -4.04
N SER A 88 15.23 5.20 -4.21
CA SER A 88 16.53 4.59 -4.45
C SER A 88 17.04 3.77 -3.27
N LYS A 89 16.80 4.24 -2.04
CA LYS A 89 17.17 3.54 -0.80
C LYS A 89 16.46 2.20 -0.66
N ASN A 90 15.21 2.13 -1.13
CA ASN A 90 14.38 0.92 -1.08
C ASN A 90 14.50 0.06 -2.34
N ASN A 91 15.46 0.33 -3.22
CA ASN A 91 15.68 -0.38 -4.48
C ASN A 91 14.39 -0.49 -5.33
N LEU A 92 13.63 0.59 -5.40
CA LEU A 92 12.43 0.67 -6.22
C LEU A 92 12.76 1.26 -7.60
N PRO A 93 12.05 0.84 -8.65
CA PRO A 93 12.19 1.44 -9.97
C PRO A 93 11.67 2.88 -9.98
N ASN A 94 12.12 3.65 -10.95
CA ASN A 94 11.58 4.99 -11.17
C ASN A 94 10.18 4.88 -11.80
N VAL A 95 9.16 4.99 -10.97
CA VAL A 95 7.75 4.99 -11.37
C VAL A 95 7.14 6.37 -11.19
N ASN A 96 6.05 6.64 -11.91
CA ASN A 96 5.25 7.84 -11.66
C ASN A 96 4.58 7.76 -10.30
N LEU A 97 4.57 8.84 -9.54
CA LEU A 97 4.05 8.88 -8.18
C LEU A 97 2.70 9.64 -8.09
N PRO A 98 1.86 9.26 -7.14
CA PRO A 98 1.98 8.14 -6.21
C PRO A 98 1.77 6.79 -6.90
N SER A 99 2.27 5.69 -6.34
CA SER A 99 2.11 4.35 -6.91
C SER A 99 1.91 3.31 -5.81
N ILE A 100 1.26 2.19 -6.13
CA ILE A 100 1.16 1.03 -5.24
C ILE A 100 1.73 -0.18 -5.97
N LEU A 101 2.76 -0.76 -5.38
CA LEU A 101 3.53 -1.86 -5.96
C LEU A 101 3.33 -3.14 -5.15
N LEU A 102 3.34 -4.27 -5.82
CA LEU A 102 3.46 -5.59 -5.22
C LEU A 102 4.85 -6.14 -5.52
N ARG A 103 5.58 -6.47 -4.48
CA ARG A 103 6.83 -7.22 -4.60
C ARG A 103 6.54 -8.69 -4.31
N GLU A 104 6.97 -9.54 -5.22
CA GLU A 104 6.91 -10.99 -5.11
C GLU A 104 8.29 -11.54 -5.47
N HIS A 105 9.03 -12.05 -4.49
CA HIS A 105 10.43 -12.43 -4.65
C HIS A 105 11.28 -11.27 -5.18
N ASN A 106 11.77 -11.35 -6.42
CA ASN A 106 12.56 -10.31 -7.09
C ASN A 106 11.74 -9.48 -8.09
N ASP A 107 10.50 -9.84 -8.31
CA ASP A 107 9.62 -9.15 -9.25
C ASP A 107 8.84 -8.03 -8.57
N LEU A 108 8.68 -6.93 -9.29
CA LEU A 108 7.85 -5.80 -8.89
C LEU A 108 6.74 -5.59 -9.91
N ILE A 109 5.52 -5.56 -9.43
CA ILE A 109 4.31 -5.33 -10.22
C ILE A 109 3.67 -4.03 -9.76
N GLU A 110 3.39 -3.12 -10.67
CA GLU A 110 2.63 -1.91 -10.36
C GLU A 110 1.13 -2.25 -10.32
N LEU A 111 0.57 -2.36 -9.10
CA LEU A 111 -0.84 -2.66 -8.89
C LEU A 111 -1.74 -1.49 -9.24
N LEU A 112 -1.34 -0.29 -8.84
CA LEU A 112 -2.03 0.95 -9.16
C LEU A 112 -1.03 2.01 -9.61
N THR A 113 -1.26 2.55 -10.77
CA THR A 113 -0.47 3.64 -11.35
C THR A 113 -0.85 4.98 -10.74
N ALA A 114 0.01 5.99 -10.90
CA ALA A 114 -0.26 7.36 -10.49
C ALA A 114 -1.57 7.89 -11.08
N ARG A 115 -1.85 7.59 -12.34
CA ARG A 115 -3.09 8.02 -13.01
C ARG A 115 -4.32 7.44 -12.33
N GLU A 116 -4.35 6.13 -12.12
CA GLU A 116 -5.46 5.46 -11.46
C GLU A 116 -5.71 6.00 -10.04
N ILE A 117 -4.64 6.21 -9.26
CA ILE A 117 -4.74 6.76 -7.91
C ILE A 117 -5.26 8.20 -7.93
N ASN A 118 -4.79 9.02 -8.88
CA ASN A 118 -5.20 10.41 -8.99
C ASN A 118 -6.67 10.58 -9.43
N ASP A 119 -7.25 9.57 -10.08
CA ASP A 119 -8.67 9.55 -10.45
C ASP A 119 -9.59 9.12 -9.28
N LEU A 120 -9.04 8.68 -8.14
CA LEU A 120 -9.82 8.29 -6.96
C LEU A 120 -10.25 9.51 -6.15
N ASN A 121 -11.49 9.48 -5.65
CA ASN A 121 -12.04 10.59 -4.89
C ASN A 121 -12.04 10.38 -3.37
N ASN A 122 -11.94 9.13 -2.91
CA ASN A 122 -12.03 8.80 -1.51
C ASN A 122 -11.45 7.41 -1.18
N PHE A 123 -11.33 7.16 0.11
CA PHE A 123 -10.86 5.93 0.69
C PHE A 123 -11.62 4.67 0.21
N ASP A 124 -12.95 4.74 0.14
CA ASP A 124 -13.75 3.56 -0.23
C ASP A 124 -13.51 3.14 -1.70
N GLN A 125 -13.22 4.10 -2.57
CA GLN A 125 -12.82 3.81 -3.95
C GLN A 125 -11.44 3.14 -3.99
N LEU A 126 -10.48 3.63 -3.21
CA LEU A 126 -9.15 3.03 -3.12
C LEU A 126 -9.23 1.56 -2.69
N ILE A 127 -10.01 1.26 -1.65
CA ILE A 127 -10.19 -0.12 -1.16
C ILE A 127 -10.81 -1.01 -2.24
N ARG A 128 -11.87 -0.57 -2.90
CA ARG A 128 -12.51 -1.35 -3.96
C ARG A 128 -11.56 -1.68 -5.11
N VAL A 129 -10.74 -0.71 -5.52
CA VAL A 129 -9.79 -0.93 -6.61
C VAL A 129 -8.66 -1.85 -6.17
N LEU A 130 -8.15 -1.70 -4.96
CA LEU A 130 -7.14 -2.60 -4.40
C LEU A 130 -7.67 -4.03 -4.26
N ASP A 131 -8.83 -4.23 -3.67
CA ASP A 131 -9.44 -5.55 -3.52
C ASP A 131 -9.61 -6.24 -4.89
N LYS A 132 -10.07 -5.49 -5.90
CA LYS A 132 -10.18 -5.99 -7.27
C LYS A 132 -8.83 -6.42 -7.85
N ARG A 133 -7.77 -5.60 -7.66
CA ARG A 133 -6.42 -5.95 -8.09
C ARG A 133 -5.90 -7.21 -7.41
N PHE A 134 -6.13 -7.33 -6.11
CA PHE A 134 -5.75 -8.56 -5.38
C PHE A 134 -6.44 -9.80 -5.97
N GLU A 135 -7.72 -9.72 -6.28
CA GLU A 135 -8.45 -10.81 -6.94
C GLU A 135 -7.87 -11.15 -8.32
N GLU A 136 -7.55 -10.13 -9.13
CA GLU A 136 -6.93 -10.30 -10.46
C GLU A 136 -5.57 -11.01 -10.38
N TYR A 137 -4.80 -10.79 -9.31
CA TYR A 137 -3.53 -11.47 -9.04
C TYR A 137 -3.69 -12.76 -8.20
N GLY A 138 -4.89 -13.28 -8.06
CA GLY A 138 -5.18 -14.53 -7.37
C GLY A 138 -4.99 -14.48 -5.85
N MET A 139 -4.89 -13.29 -5.27
CA MET A 139 -4.74 -13.09 -3.83
C MET A 139 -6.13 -13.01 -3.19
N LYS A 140 -6.42 -13.96 -2.30
CA LYS A 140 -7.64 -13.94 -1.50
C LYS A 140 -7.40 -13.13 -0.22
N ILE A 141 -7.93 -11.91 -0.19
CA ILE A 141 -7.96 -11.10 1.01
C ILE A 141 -9.20 -11.50 1.80
N ALA A 142 -9.00 -12.05 3.00
CA ALA A 142 -10.12 -12.36 3.89
C ALA A 142 -10.77 -11.05 4.36
N LYS A 143 -12.08 -10.92 4.15
CA LYS A 143 -12.88 -9.79 4.64
C LYS A 143 -13.36 -10.07 6.04
#